data_8a9d9ef236f0f6e2f91b136b00561425
#
_entry.id   8a9d9ef236f0f6e2f91b136b00561425
#
_cell.length_a   1.000
_cell.length_b   1.000
_cell.length_c   1.000
_cell.angle_alpha   90.00
_cell.angle_beta   90.00
_cell.angle_gamma   90.00
#
_symmetry.space_group_name_H-M   'P 1'
#
loop_
_entity.id
_entity.type
_entity.pdbx_description
1 polymer ?
#
loop_
_entity_poly.entity_id
_entity_poly.type
_entity_poly.pdbx_seq_one_letter_code
_entity_poly.pdbx_strand_id
1 'polypeptide(L)' 'MAETVNVNFKLDKEVKQKMEKACEDMGLSMSAAFSLFAKKVGRERKIPFEIVADPPTVSYENQ' A
#
# COMPACT_ATOMS: atom_id res chain seq x y z
N MET A 1 -6.92 23.50 -7.33
CA MET A 1 -6.17 23.01 -6.18
C MET A 1 -6.94 21.93 -5.47
N ALA A 2 -6.30 20.83 -5.21
CA ALA A 2 -6.97 19.72 -4.59
C ALA A 2 -7.17 19.96 -3.10
N GLU A 3 -8.31 19.52 -2.62
CA GLU A 3 -8.62 19.56 -1.23
C GLU A 3 -8.17 18.26 -0.59
N THR A 4 -7.54 18.34 0.55
CA THR A 4 -7.07 17.13 1.21
C THR A 4 -8.13 16.65 2.20
N VAL A 5 -8.26 15.35 2.29
CA VAL A 5 -9.17 14.73 3.24
C VAL A 5 -8.43 13.60 3.94
N ASN A 6 -8.91 13.22 5.11
CA ASN A 6 -8.32 12.15 5.86
C ASN A 6 -8.84 10.80 5.36
N VAL A 7 -7.94 9.85 5.27
CA VAL A 7 -8.30 8.49 4.92
C VAL A 7 -7.82 7.59 6.04
N ASN A 8 -8.73 6.82 6.62
CA ASN A 8 -8.40 5.95 7.74
C ASN A 8 -8.72 4.51 7.40
N PHE A 9 -7.82 3.63 7.78
CA PHE A 9 -8.06 2.21 7.63
C PHE A 9 -7.14 1.48 8.60
N LYS A 10 -7.45 0.22 8.81
CA LYS A 10 -6.67 -0.59 9.72
C LYS A 10 -5.69 -1.44 8.94
N LEU A 11 -4.52 -1.63 9.53
CA LEU A 11 -3.49 -2.41 8.92
C LEU A 11 -2.93 -3.35 9.97
N ASP A 12 -2.69 -4.59 9.56
CA ASP A 12 -2.08 -5.56 10.44
C ASP A 12 -0.75 -5.01 10.94
N LYS A 13 -0.50 -5.17 12.23
CA LYS A 13 0.68 -4.61 12.88
C LYS A 13 1.96 -5.06 12.20
N GLU A 14 2.03 -6.34 11.89
CA GLU A 14 3.21 -6.90 11.26
C GLU A 14 3.42 -6.33 9.86
N VAL A 15 2.34 -6.20 9.13
CA VAL A 15 2.40 -5.63 7.78
C VAL A 15 2.85 -4.17 7.86
N LYS A 16 2.32 -3.45 8.84
CA LYS A 16 2.69 -2.05 9.02
C LYS A 16 4.18 -1.92 9.29
N GLN A 17 4.71 -2.77 10.15
CA GLN A 17 6.13 -2.71 10.48
C GLN A 17 7.02 -3.01 9.29
N LYS A 18 6.62 -3.99 8.49
CA LYS A 18 7.38 -4.33 7.30
C LYS A 18 7.36 -3.18 6.29
N MET A 19 6.21 -2.56 6.16
CA MET A 19 6.10 -1.43 5.24
C MET A 19 6.91 -0.24 5.73
N GLU A 20 6.89 0.01 7.04
CA GLU A 20 7.67 1.10 7.59
C GLU A 20 9.16 0.92 7.30
N LYS A 21 9.62 -0.30 7.46
CA LYS A 21 11.02 -0.60 7.20
C LYS A 21 11.37 -0.40 5.74
N ALA A 22 10.51 -0.89 4.86
CA ALA A 22 10.73 -0.74 3.43
C ALA A 22 10.72 0.72 3.01
N CYS A 23 9.79 1.49 3.56
CA CYS A 23 9.71 2.92 3.26
C CYS A 23 10.96 3.64 3.75
N GLU A 24 11.43 3.27 4.93
CA GLU A 24 12.64 3.85 5.46
C GLU A 24 13.82 3.59 4.54
N ASP A 25 13.92 2.35 4.05
CA ASP A 25 15.00 1.99 3.15
C ASP A 25 14.92 2.76 1.83
N MET A 26 13.70 3.09 1.41
CA MET A 26 13.51 3.87 0.19
C MET A 26 13.58 5.37 0.41
N GLY A 27 13.71 5.80 1.65
CA GLY A 27 13.73 7.22 1.96
C GLY A 27 12.38 7.89 1.88
N LEU A 28 11.31 7.13 2.09
CA LEU A 28 9.96 7.65 2.03
C LEU A 28 9.28 7.56 3.39
N SER A 29 8.35 8.48 3.64
CA SER A 29 7.46 8.32 4.77
C SER A 29 6.32 7.39 4.36
N MET A 30 5.64 6.84 5.36
CA MET A 30 4.47 6.00 5.09
C MET A 30 3.40 6.79 4.33
N SER A 31 3.19 8.04 4.74
CA SER A 31 2.20 8.88 4.07
C SER A 31 2.56 9.10 2.61
N ALA A 32 3.83 9.34 2.33
CA ALA A 32 4.27 9.53 0.95
C ALA A 32 4.04 8.28 0.13
N ALA A 33 4.32 7.11 0.71
CA ALA A 33 4.15 5.86 -0.01
C ALA A 33 2.68 5.62 -0.34
N PHE A 34 1.79 5.83 0.64
CA PHE A 34 0.36 5.66 0.39
C PHE A 34 -0.16 6.67 -0.61
N SER A 35 0.36 7.90 -0.54
CA SER A 35 -0.04 8.94 -1.47
C SER A 35 0.34 8.58 -2.90
N LEU A 36 1.55 8.07 -3.08
CA LEU A 36 2.00 7.64 -4.40
C LEU A 36 1.15 6.52 -4.94
N PHE A 37 0.83 5.55 -4.06
CA PHE A 37 -0.03 4.44 -4.47
C PHE A 37 -1.40 4.95 -4.91
N ALA A 38 -1.98 5.84 -4.09
CA ALA A 38 -3.30 6.37 -4.40
C ALA A 38 -3.32 7.12 -5.74
N LYS A 39 -2.29 7.90 -5.98
CA LYS A 39 -2.20 8.65 -7.23
C LYS A 39 -2.08 7.71 -8.43
N LYS A 40 -1.28 6.67 -8.27
CA LYS A 40 -1.10 5.72 -9.36
C LYS A 40 -2.39 4.97 -9.67
N VAL A 41 -3.08 4.52 -8.62
CA VAL A 41 -4.34 3.82 -8.81
C VAL A 41 -5.36 4.73 -9.49
N GLY A 42 -5.45 5.98 -9.04
CA GLY A 42 -6.40 6.92 -9.61
C GLY A 42 -6.10 7.25 -11.06
N ARG A 43 -4.81 7.35 -11.41
CA ARG A 43 -4.42 7.68 -12.76
C ARG A 43 -4.62 6.52 -13.71
N GLU A 44 -4.23 5.34 -13.30
CA GLU A 44 -4.28 4.18 -14.18
C GLU A 44 -5.58 3.42 -14.09
N ARG A 45 -6.37 3.72 -13.08
CA ARG A 45 -7.69 3.13 -12.87
C ARG A 45 -7.60 1.61 -12.71
N LYS A 46 -6.57 1.18 -12.05
CA LYS A 46 -6.37 -0.24 -11.73
C LYS A 46 -5.40 -0.32 -10.56
N ILE A 47 -5.39 -1.47 -9.93
CA ILE A 47 -4.39 -1.76 -8.90
C ILE A 47 -3.11 -2.11 -9.64
N PRO A 48 -1.98 -1.52 -9.27
CA PRO A 48 -0.73 -1.70 -10.02
C PRO A 48 -0.04 -3.04 -9.75
N PHE A 49 -0.81 -4.04 -9.43
CA PHE A 49 -0.31 -5.41 -9.34
C PHE A 49 -1.50 -6.32 -9.51
N GLU A 50 -1.21 -7.57 -9.79
CA GLU A 50 -2.24 -8.53 -10.12
C GLU A 50 -3.04 -8.92 -8.89
N ILE A 51 -4.35 -8.86 -9.01
CA ILE A 51 -5.26 -9.31 -7.97
C ILE A 51 -5.96 -10.55 -8.48
N VAL A 52 -5.73 -11.66 -7.82
CA VAL A 52 -6.32 -12.92 -8.23
C VAL A 52 -6.97 -13.59 -7.04
N ALA A 53 -7.89 -14.50 -7.34
CA ALA A 53 -8.52 -15.31 -6.30
C ALA A 53 -7.56 -16.45 -5.97
N ASP A 54 -6.85 -16.30 -4.90
CA ASP A 54 -5.82 -17.25 -4.52
C ASP A 54 -6.40 -18.45 -3.79
N PRO A 55 -5.77 -19.60 -3.97
CA PRO A 55 -6.07 -20.72 -3.08
C PRO A 55 -5.70 -20.36 -1.65
N PRO A 56 -6.37 -20.96 -0.68
CA PRO A 56 -6.08 -20.63 0.71
C PRO A 56 -4.66 -20.87 1.14
N THR A 57 -3.95 -21.72 0.43
CA THR A 57 -2.58 -22.03 0.79
C THR A 57 -1.61 -20.95 0.32
N VAL A 58 -2.05 -20.09 -0.57
CA VAL A 58 -1.19 -19.01 -1.03
C VAL A 58 -1.30 -17.87 -0.05
N SER A 59 -0.18 -17.38 0.35
CA SER A 59 -0.15 -16.37 1.38
C SER A 59 0.76 -15.26 0.96
N TYR A 60 0.27 -14.04 1.06
CA TYR A 60 1.06 -12.88 0.69
C TYR A 60 2.16 -12.61 1.70
N GLU A 61 1.98 -13.05 2.91
CA GLU A 61 3.01 -12.83 3.90
C GLU A 61 4.21 -13.73 3.66
N ASN A 62 4.09 -14.70 2.79
CA ASN A 62 5.21 -15.55 2.44
C ASN A 62 6.07 -14.98 1.35
N GLN A 63 5.67 -13.88 0.82
CA GLN A 63 6.39 -13.27 -0.29
C GLN A 63 7.67 -12.62 0.14
#